data_df1cf1a03532f243f04f574a61f36e6d
#
_entry.id   df1cf1a03532f243f04f574a61f36e6d
#
_cell.length_a   1.000
_cell.length_b   1.000
_cell.length_c   1.000
_cell.angle_alpha   90.00
_cell.angle_beta   90.00
_cell.angle_gamma   90.00
#
_symmetry.space_group_name_H-M   'P 1'
#
loop_
_entity.id
_entity.type
_entity.pdbx_description
1 polymer ?
#
loop_
_entity_poly.entity_id
_entity_poly.type
_entity_poly.pdbx_seq_one_letter_code
_entity_poly.pdbx_strand_id
1 'polypeptide(L)'
;MDIPIFGVNVPAPPIRIKKELLEEYARLYKGIRNREDTVSWRTLIITCRKILGVADPDYKPVRKSKLTQSKKLVTFLIKKTYLEPLFFEIMYALGFRGIKTKKKADLDYLLFSGKHHPEPLLWNLADYLKEKSKSVAVINPIGHYNDGQTRVVGPSVVFMKINKVVILTSTQSKFGGSVSVLSNVIRLLRNPKFAQKVKEVDIVIPMFGGSRGHRLGQSEDVGFEVMEAAFNAKLISLPAEDLQKKLSKEINNLPKFRFFSLDIHNSLYPNKIFKDEGFDFISVDPTGEIVKDIIKYLHRCRVQSVPVKVVACDTGAVPRTENFAKNLLGLLGSKNKELQVICIEKKRPQAGIVSSVKISKIEEWKREGGKIVKSRMRIPKKSSLKESILIYSDDMIDTGGTAEKDLNYLSGVYPNCIMKIFVATHPVLSRGLSAFKRIGADVYFVGNSLSIEGLSEQANVQLVDLAPSICDAIEK
;
A
#
# COMPACT_ATOMS: atom_id res chain seq x y z
N MET A 1 34.74 2.94 -13.79
CA MET A 1 34.52 4.35 -14.20
C MET A 1 33.05 4.49 -14.54
N ASP A 2 32.42 5.53 -14.04
CA ASP A 2 31.05 5.83 -14.41
C ASP A 2 31.02 6.67 -15.70
N ILE A 3 30.06 6.39 -16.56
CA ILE A 3 29.91 7.10 -17.85
C ILE A 3 28.80 8.14 -17.67
N PRO A 4 29.07 9.44 -17.87
CA PRO A 4 28.04 10.46 -17.82
C PRO A 4 27.18 10.38 -19.09
N ILE A 5 25.90 10.07 -18.94
CA ILE A 5 24.93 10.01 -20.02
C ILE A 5 23.69 10.80 -19.57
N PHE A 6 23.32 11.84 -20.33
CA PHE A 6 22.19 12.74 -20.00
C PHE A 6 22.20 13.27 -18.55
N GLY A 7 23.40 13.63 -18.04
CA GLY A 7 23.55 14.16 -16.68
C GLY A 7 23.45 13.13 -15.55
N VAL A 8 23.38 11.85 -15.87
CA VAL A 8 23.38 10.74 -14.92
C VAL A 8 24.68 9.96 -15.02
N ASN A 9 25.38 9.78 -13.90
CA ASN A 9 26.54 8.89 -13.85
C ASN A 9 26.06 7.44 -13.80
N VAL A 10 26.29 6.70 -14.86
CA VAL A 10 25.93 5.28 -15.01
C VAL A 10 27.19 4.44 -14.91
N PRO A 11 27.18 3.32 -14.17
CA PRO A 11 28.31 2.41 -14.17
C PRO A 11 28.65 1.97 -15.59
N ALA A 12 29.94 1.99 -15.94
CA ALA A 12 30.38 1.52 -17.27
C ALA A 12 29.89 0.08 -17.48
N PRO A 13 29.19 -0.21 -18.59
CA PRO A 13 28.77 -1.57 -18.89
C PRO A 13 30.01 -2.45 -19.10
N PRO A 14 29.91 -3.75 -18.75
CA PRO A 14 31.03 -4.68 -18.80
C PRO A 14 31.51 -5.00 -20.25
N ILE A 15 31.00 -4.33 -21.26
CA ILE A 15 31.30 -4.53 -22.69
C ILE A 15 31.17 -3.22 -23.47
N ARG A 16 31.86 -3.13 -24.65
CA ARG A 16 31.62 -2.04 -25.61
C ARG A 16 30.26 -2.18 -26.29
N ILE A 17 29.42 -1.15 -26.17
CA ILE A 17 28.05 -1.10 -26.68
C ILE A 17 27.94 0.08 -27.67
N LYS A 18 27.01 -0.03 -28.64
CA LYS A 18 26.65 1.10 -29.53
C LYS A 18 26.06 2.26 -28.72
N LYS A 19 26.26 3.47 -29.13
CA LYS A 19 25.87 4.70 -28.41
C LYS A 19 24.37 4.71 -28.06
N GLU A 20 23.50 4.35 -29.01
CA GLU A 20 22.06 4.34 -28.86
C GLU A 20 21.62 3.32 -27.78
N LEU A 21 22.28 2.17 -27.73
CA LEU A 21 22.00 1.13 -26.70
C LEU A 21 22.53 1.54 -25.33
N LEU A 22 23.56 2.36 -25.28
CA LEU A 22 24.13 2.92 -24.06
C LEU A 22 23.18 3.96 -23.45
N GLU A 23 22.54 4.76 -24.27
CA GLU A 23 21.53 5.74 -23.88
C GLU A 23 20.27 5.05 -23.34
N GLU A 24 19.80 3.98 -24.00
CA GLU A 24 18.67 3.17 -23.53
C GLU A 24 19.01 2.45 -22.21
N TYR A 25 20.24 1.96 -22.07
CA TYR A 25 20.74 1.40 -20.80
C TYR A 25 20.74 2.43 -19.68
N ALA A 26 21.21 3.66 -19.95
CA ALA A 26 21.24 4.74 -18.96
C ALA A 26 19.83 5.10 -18.49
N ARG A 27 18.87 5.21 -19.42
CA ARG A 27 17.48 5.48 -19.13
C ARG A 27 16.86 4.40 -18.23
N LEU A 28 17.06 3.13 -18.60
CA LEU A 28 16.60 1.98 -17.79
C LEU A 28 17.23 1.96 -16.41
N TYR A 29 18.54 2.18 -16.32
CA TYR A 29 19.26 2.20 -15.05
C TYR A 29 18.76 3.33 -14.15
N LYS A 30 18.53 4.54 -14.71
CA LYS A 30 17.99 5.68 -13.98
C LYS A 30 16.60 5.37 -13.44
N GLY A 31 15.68 4.87 -14.28
CA GLY A 31 14.31 4.53 -13.85
C GLY A 31 14.30 3.49 -12.74
N ILE A 32 15.11 2.44 -12.86
CA ILE A 32 15.22 1.38 -11.84
C ILE A 32 15.85 1.93 -10.55
N ARG A 33 16.89 2.76 -10.64
CA ARG A 33 17.56 3.33 -9.47
C ARG A 33 16.66 4.29 -8.70
N ASN A 34 15.93 5.13 -9.42
CA ASN A 34 15.08 6.15 -8.80
C ASN A 34 13.70 5.62 -8.40
N ARG A 35 13.35 4.37 -8.78
CA ARG A 35 12.02 3.78 -8.58
C ARG A 35 10.88 4.56 -9.26
N GLU A 36 11.23 5.48 -10.19
CA GLU A 36 10.29 6.33 -10.91
C GLU A 36 9.64 5.62 -12.10
N ASP A 37 10.42 4.74 -12.76
CA ASP A 37 9.96 3.94 -13.90
C ASP A 37 10.20 2.46 -13.62
N THR A 38 9.16 1.75 -13.31
CA THR A 38 9.21 0.30 -13.39
C THR A 38 9.14 -0.09 -14.85
N VAL A 39 10.25 -0.57 -15.33
CA VAL A 39 10.31 -1.17 -16.65
C VAL A 39 9.26 -2.27 -16.71
N SER A 40 8.22 -2.09 -17.52
CA SER A 40 7.26 -3.17 -17.73
C SER A 40 8.01 -4.40 -18.22
N TRP A 41 7.56 -5.59 -17.80
CA TRP A 41 8.15 -6.85 -18.28
C TRP A 41 8.37 -6.85 -19.81
N ARG A 42 7.40 -6.31 -20.57
CA ARG A 42 7.49 -6.17 -22.02
C ARG A 42 8.63 -5.25 -22.44
N THR A 43 8.75 -4.07 -21.82
CA THR A 43 9.81 -3.10 -22.12
C THR A 43 11.18 -3.70 -21.82
N LEU A 44 11.35 -4.37 -20.69
CA LEU A 44 12.57 -5.09 -20.33
C LEU A 44 12.92 -6.12 -21.40
N ILE A 45 11.98 -6.99 -21.78
CA ILE A 45 12.20 -8.02 -22.79
C ILE A 45 12.54 -7.38 -24.16
N ILE A 46 11.84 -6.34 -24.59
CA ILE A 46 12.11 -5.63 -25.83
C ILE A 46 13.50 -5.01 -25.80
N THR A 47 13.87 -4.33 -24.72
CA THR A 47 15.18 -3.69 -24.59
C THR A 47 16.30 -4.73 -24.54
N CYS A 48 16.12 -5.81 -23.78
CA CYS A 48 17.07 -6.90 -23.79
C CYS A 48 17.22 -7.53 -25.19
N ARG A 49 16.13 -7.68 -25.96
CA ARG A 49 16.19 -8.14 -27.35
C ARG A 49 16.97 -7.18 -28.25
N LYS A 50 16.74 -5.87 -28.17
CA LYS A 50 17.50 -4.86 -28.91
C LYS A 50 19.00 -4.93 -28.57
N ILE A 51 19.36 -5.02 -27.29
CA ILE A 51 20.74 -5.18 -26.82
C ILE A 51 21.37 -6.46 -27.38
N LEU A 52 20.60 -7.54 -27.50
CA LEU A 52 21.04 -8.81 -28.06
C LEU A 52 21.09 -8.81 -29.60
N GLY A 53 20.61 -7.75 -30.26
CA GLY A 53 20.51 -7.69 -31.72
C GLY A 53 19.51 -8.68 -32.32
N VAL A 54 18.48 -9.05 -31.55
CA VAL A 54 17.39 -9.94 -32.01
C VAL A 54 16.26 -9.08 -32.56
N ALA A 55 16.19 -8.99 -33.87
CA ALA A 55 15.30 -8.02 -34.55
C ALA A 55 13.84 -8.49 -34.74
N ASP A 56 13.47 -9.75 -34.45
CA ASP A 56 12.16 -10.28 -34.90
C ASP A 56 11.36 -10.92 -33.74
N PRO A 57 10.04 -10.63 -33.63
CA PRO A 57 9.13 -11.30 -32.69
C PRO A 57 8.95 -12.80 -32.95
N ASP A 58 9.21 -13.33 -34.16
CA ASP A 58 8.96 -14.71 -34.57
C ASP A 58 10.11 -15.69 -34.37
N TYR A 59 10.96 -15.43 -33.38
CA TYR A 59 11.85 -16.44 -32.80
C TYR A 59 12.83 -17.15 -33.72
N LYS A 60 13.87 -16.48 -34.19
CA LYS A 60 15.10 -17.18 -34.60
C LYS A 60 16.13 -17.20 -33.44
N PRO A 61 16.65 -18.35 -33.04
CA PRO A 61 17.62 -18.41 -31.95
C PRO A 61 18.89 -17.62 -32.30
N VAL A 62 19.38 -16.82 -31.32
CA VAL A 62 20.59 -16.01 -31.47
C VAL A 62 21.80 -16.91 -31.75
N ARG A 63 22.58 -16.61 -32.81
CA ARG A 63 23.81 -17.37 -33.13
C ARG A 63 24.83 -17.29 -32.00
N LYS A 64 25.45 -18.44 -31.65
CA LYS A 64 26.35 -18.61 -30.48
C LYS A 64 27.50 -17.61 -30.37
N SER A 65 28.02 -17.08 -31.48
CA SER A 65 29.22 -16.19 -31.51
C SER A 65 29.00 -14.78 -30.99
N LYS A 66 27.77 -14.22 -31.08
CA LYS A 66 27.42 -12.90 -30.49
C LYS A 66 26.90 -12.95 -29.06
N LEU A 67 26.77 -14.17 -28.54
CA LEU A 67 26.01 -14.46 -27.32
C LEU A 67 26.70 -14.05 -26.04
N THR A 68 28.04 -14.16 -25.97
CA THR A 68 28.77 -14.09 -24.69
C THR A 68 28.80 -12.68 -24.12
N GLN A 69 29.01 -11.68 -24.95
CA GLN A 69 29.09 -10.28 -24.50
C GLN A 69 27.73 -9.72 -24.14
N SER A 70 26.73 -9.96 -24.99
CA SER A 70 25.35 -9.56 -24.75
C SER A 70 24.75 -10.23 -23.50
N LYS A 71 25.11 -11.50 -23.25
CA LYS A 71 24.72 -12.23 -22.06
C LYS A 71 25.25 -11.58 -20.78
N LYS A 72 26.51 -11.09 -20.78
CA LYS A 72 27.11 -10.40 -19.63
C LYS A 72 26.34 -9.12 -19.30
N LEU A 73 25.94 -8.34 -20.31
CA LEU A 73 25.18 -7.11 -20.11
C LEU A 73 23.77 -7.38 -19.57
N VAL A 74 23.04 -8.31 -20.19
CA VAL A 74 21.70 -8.69 -19.71
C VAL A 74 21.78 -9.21 -18.27
N THR A 75 22.76 -10.05 -17.95
CA THR A 75 23.01 -10.53 -16.60
C THR A 75 23.28 -9.39 -15.62
N PHE A 76 24.08 -8.39 -16.03
CA PHE A 76 24.37 -7.22 -15.20
C PHE A 76 23.10 -6.39 -14.94
N LEU A 77 22.28 -6.13 -15.97
CA LEU A 77 21.01 -5.42 -15.81
C LEU A 77 20.05 -6.16 -14.85
N ILE A 78 19.91 -7.47 -15.01
CA ILE A 78 19.05 -8.28 -14.17
C ILE A 78 19.51 -8.26 -12.72
N LYS A 79 20.84 -8.39 -12.46
CA LYS A 79 21.40 -8.38 -11.09
C LYS A 79 21.19 -7.06 -10.35
N LYS A 80 20.97 -5.96 -11.05
CA LYS A 80 20.70 -4.63 -10.46
C LYS A 80 19.24 -4.36 -10.22
N THR A 81 18.35 -5.33 -10.49
CA THR A 81 16.90 -5.19 -10.39
C THR A 81 16.32 -6.24 -9.44
N TYR A 82 15.07 -6.04 -9.03
CA TYR A 82 14.29 -7.06 -8.32
C TYR A 82 13.92 -8.28 -9.20
N LEU A 83 14.45 -8.34 -10.42
CA LEU A 83 14.21 -9.41 -11.38
C LEU A 83 15.29 -10.50 -11.35
N GLU A 84 16.32 -10.36 -10.50
CA GLU A 84 17.38 -11.37 -10.37
C GLU A 84 16.83 -12.78 -10.09
N PRO A 85 15.84 -12.98 -9.22
CA PRO A 85 15.24 -14.30 -8.99
C PRO A 85 14.60 -14.90 -10.24
N LEU A 86 14.17 -14.06 -11.19
CA LEU A 86 13.55 -14.46 -12.44
C LEU A 86 14.54 -14.55 -13.62
N PHE A 87 15.84 -14.62 -13.31
CA PHE A 87 16.91 -14.65 -14.34
C PHE A 87 16.66 -15.69 -15.42
N PHE A 88 16.28 -16.89 -15.03
CA PHE A 88 16.10 -18.01 -15.98
C PHE A 88 14.88 -17.81 -16.88
N GLU A 89 13.77 -17.30 -16.35
CA GLU A 89 12.56 -16.96 -17.09
C GLU A 89 12.84 -15.87 -18.11
N ILE A 90 13.57 -14.84 -17.72
CA ILE A 90 13.98 -13.75 -18.62
C ILE A 90 14.87 -14.30 -19.73
N MET A 91 15.88 -15.09 -19.39
CA MET A 91 16.80 -15.65 -20.38
C MET A 91 16.09 -16.59 -21.34
N TYR A 92 15.12 -17.39 -20.85
CA TYR A 92 14.30 -18.24 -21.71
C TYR A 92 13.40 -17.43 -22.62
N ALA A 93 12.72 -16.39 -22.11
CA ALA A 93 11.92 -15.47 -22.91
C ALA A 93 12.73 -14.71 -23.97
N LEU A 94 14.03 -14.54 -23.77
CA LEU A 94 14.98 -13.99 -24.72
C LEU A 94 15.52 -15.03 -25.74
N GLY A 95 15.06 -16.27 -25.70
CA GLY A 95 15.45 -17.34 -26.64
C GLY A 95 16.71 -18.11 -26.25
N PHE A 96 17.27 -17.88 -25.07
CA PHE A 96 18.40 -18.68 -24.59
C PHE A 96 17.95 -20.08 -24.17
N ARG A 97 18.43 -21.11 -24.84
CA ARG A 97 18.17 -22.53 -24.53
C ARG A 97 19.39 -23.18 -23.86
N GLY A 98 19.16 -24.20 -23.04
CA GLY A 98 20.24 -24.98 -22.45
C GLY A 98 21.08 -24.29 -21.38
N ILE A 99 20.54 -23.26 -20.71
CA ILE A 99 21.17 -22.67 -19.54
C ILE A 99 21.06 -23.69 -18.40
N LYS A 100 22.20 -24.30 -18.01
CA LYS A 100 22.25 -25.23 -16.88
C LYS A 100 21.96 -24.48 -15.60
N THR A 101 20.88 -24.81 -14.92
CA THR A 101 20.52 -24.28 -13.59
C THR A 101 21.24 -25.08 -12.53
N LYS A 102 22.06 -24.45 -11.70
CA LYS A 102 22.30 -24.96 -10.35
C LYS A 102 20.95 -24.88 -9.64
N LYS A 103 20.55 -25.89 -8.88
CA LYS A 103 19.24 -26.05 -8.19
C LYS A 103 18.25 -24.88 -8.39
N LYS A 104 17.09 -25.13 -8.98
CA LYS A 104 15.97 -24.18 -9.03
C LYS A 104 15.61 -23.83 -7.60
N ALA A 105 15.91 -22.62 -7.16
CA ALA A 105 15.38 -22.11 -5.91
C ALA A 105 13.91 -21.73 -6.15
N ASP A 106 13.03 -22.13 -5.26
CA ASP A 106 11.66 -21.65 -5.25
C ASP A 106 11.64 -20.14 -4.95
N LEU A 107 10.70 -19.41 -5.52
CA LEU A 107 10.51 -17.99 -5.25
C LEU A 107 9.52 -17.84 -4.10
N ASP A 108 9.88 -17.11 -3.05
CA ASP A 108 8.97 -16.89 -1.94
C ASP A 108 7.86 -15.96 -2.34
N TYR A 109 8.21 -14.81 -2.96
CA TYR A 109 7.25 -13.76 -3.32
C TYR A 109 7.46 -13.24 -4.74
N LEU A 110 6.38 -13.23 -5.52
CA LEU A 110 6.28 -12.50 -6.78
C LEU A 110 5.30 -11.34 -6.60
N LEU A 111 5.78 -10.11 -6.58
CA LEU A 111 4.98 -8.92 -6.39
C LEU A 111 4.56 -8.35 -7.74
N PHE A 112 3.26 -8.11 -7.91
CA PHE A 112 2.67 -7.45 -9.07
C PHE A 112 2.15 -6.07 -8.72
N SER A 113 2.54 -5.07 -9.52
CA SER A 113 1.89 -3.77 -9.48
C SER A 113 0.54 -3.83 -10.21
N GLY A 114 -0.51 -3.31 -9.57
CA GLY A 114 -1.80 -3.07 -10.20
C GLY A 114 -1.90 -1.68 -10.84
N LYS A 115 -0.78 -0.94 -10.95
CA LYS A 115 -0.69 0.37 -11.59
C LYS A 115 0.41 0.40 -12.62
N HIS A 116 0.32 1.39 -13.54
CA HIS A 116 1.37 1.65 -14.52
C HIS A 116 2.72 1.98 -13.84
N HIS A 117 2.68 2.78 -12.77
CA HIS A 117 3.81 3.02 -11.88
C HIS A 117 3.52 2.36 -10.53
N PRO A 118 4.34 1.39 -10.08
CA PRO A 118 4.19 0.79 -8.76
C PRO A 118 4.25 1.84 -7.66
N GLU A 119 3.41 1.64 -6.67
CA GLU A 119 3.38 2.52 -5.51
C GLU A 119 4.66 2.36 -4.68
N PRO A 120 5.14 3.44 -4.01
CA PRO A 120 6.24 3.34 -3.06
C PRO A 120 6.03 2.22 -2.03
N LEU A 121 4.79 1.99 -1.60
CA LEU A 121 4.41 0.91 -0.69
C LEU A 121 4.78 -0.49 -1.22
N LEU A 122 4.65 -0.73 -2.54
CA LEU A 122 5.06 -2.01 -3.13
C LEU A 122 6.57 -2.24 -3.02
N TRP A 123 7.36 -1.20 -3.24
CA TRP A 123 8.81 -1.27 -3.11
C TRP A 123 9.24 -1.46 -1.67
N ASN A 124 8.62 -0.73 -0.75
CA ASN A 124 8.89 -0.88 0.68
C ASN A 124 8.55 -2.30 1.17
N LEU A 125 7.43 -2.86 0.68
CA LEU A 125 7.08 -4.26 0.96
C LEU A 125 8.14 -5.23 0.43
N ALA A 126 8.64 -5.01 -0.80
CA ALA A 126 9.69 -5.84 -1.38
C ALA A 126 11.00 -5.76 -0.58
N ASP A 127 11.39 -4.57 -0.14
CA ASP A 127 12.58 -4.36 0.69
C ASP A 127 12.42 -5.06 2.04
N TYR A 128 11.28 -4.88 2.70
CA TYR A 128 11.00 -5.47 4.01
C TYR A 128 11.01 -7.01 3.96
N LEU A 129 10.41 -7.60 2.92
CA LEU A 129 10.48 -9.05 2.70
C LEU A 129 11.92 -9.54 2.46
N LYS A 130 12.75 -8.78 1.74
CA LYS A 130 14.16 -9.12 1.55
C LYS A 130 14.97 -9.02 2.84
N GLU A 131 14.69 -8.05 3.70
CA GLU A 131 15.30 -7.95 5.03
C GLU A 131 14.98 -9.19 5.88
N LYS A 132 13.79 -9.77 5.70
CA LYS A 132 13.41 -11.07 6.29
C LYS A 132 14.00 -12.29 5.55
N SER A 133 15.01 -12.10 4.69
CA SER A 133 15.69 -13.14 3.92
C SER A 133 14.80 -13.91 2.95
N LYS A 134 13.71 -13.29 2.48
CA LYS A 134 12.84 -13.89 1.45
C LYS A 134 13.38 -13.63 0.05
N SER A 135 13.20 -14.58 -0.86
CA SER A 135 13.45 -14.39 -2.28
C SER A 135 12.26 -13.64 -2.91
N VAL A 136 12.49 -12.42 -3.37
CA VAL A 136 11.44 -11.52 -3.86
C VAL A 136 11.74 -11.04 -5.26
N ALA A 137 10.74 -11.12 -6.14
CA ALA A 137 10.75 -10.48 -7.45
C ALA A 137 9.59 -9.50 -7.58
N VAL A 138 9.82 -8.38 -8.28
CA VAL A 138 8.79 -7.38 -8.55
C VAL A 138 8.60 -7.26 -10.06
N ILE A 139 7.35 -7.37 -10.53
CA ILE A 139 7.00 -7.22 -11.94
C ILE A 139 5.91 -6.15 -12.06
N ASN A 140 6.10 -5.23 -13.01
CA ASN A 140 5.02 -4.41 -13.50
C ASN A 140 4.41 -5.06 -14.76
N PRO A 141 3.21 -5.67 -14.65
CA PRO A 141 2.55 -6.30 -15.78
C PRO A 141 1.86 -5.29 -16.70
N ILE A 142 1.73 -4.03 -16.30
CA ILE A 142 0.90 -3.04 -16.97
C ILE A 142 1.70 -2.32 -18.05
N GLY A 143 1.11 -2.23 -19.23
CA GLY A 143 1.57 -1.41 -20.35
C GLY A 143 0.39 -0.72 -21.02
N HIS A 144 0.65 0.12 -21.99
CA HIS A 144 -0.38 0.79 -22.79
C HIS A 144 -0.20 0.48 -24.26
N TYR A 145 -1.30 0.49 -24.99
CA TYR A 145 -1.31 0.61 -26.45
C TYR A 145 -1.08 2.08 -26.84
N ASN A 146 -0.83 2.32 -28.12
CA ASN A 146 -0.60 3.69 -28.62
C ASN A 146 -1.84 4.61 -28.48
N ASP A 147 -3.03 4.02 -28.40
CA ASP A 147 -4.31 4.69 -28.17
C ASP A 147 -4.63 4.92 -26.70
N GLY A 148 -3.67 4.61 -25.79
CA GLY A 148 -3.83 4.76 -24.35
C GLY A 148 -4.57 3.63 -23.64
N GLN A 149 -5.09 2.63 -24.36
CA GLN A 149 -5.74 1.48 -23.72
C GLN A 149 -4.74 0.67 -22.90
N THR A 150 -5.16 0.22 -21.73
CA THR A 150 -4.33 -0.58 -20.83
C THR A 150 -4.16 -1.99 -21.37
N ARG A 151 -2.90 -2.44 -21.39
CA ARG A 151 -2.52 -3.80 -21.70
C ARG A 151 -1.83 -4.43 -20.50
N VAL A 152 -2.30 -5.62 -20.12
CA VAL A 152 -1.68 -6.39 -19.03
C VAL A 152 -0.93 -7.58 -19.61
N VAL A 153 0.36 -7.69 -19.31
CA VAL A 153 1.26 -8.73 -19.83
C VAL A 153 2.12 -9.27 -18.70
N GLY A 154 1.99 -10.53 -18.40
CA GLY A 154 2.82 -11.24 -17.41
C GLY A 154 3.70 -12.32 -18.04
N PRO A 155 4.47 -13.03 -17.22
CA PRO A 155 5.30 -14.13 -17.67
C PRO A 155 4.41 -15.27 -18.22
N SER A 156 4.67 -15.67 -19.47
CA SER A 156 3.90 -16.75 -20.13
C SER A 156 4.32 -18.15 -19.67
N VAL A 157 5.54 -18.29 -19.15
CA VAL A 157 6.11 -19.55 -18.67
C VAL A 157 6.93 -19.27 -17.43
N VAL A 158 6.71 -20.05 -16.38
CA VAL A 158 7.46 -19.97 -15.12
C VAL A 158 8.05 -21.36 -14.85
N PHE A 159 9.36 -21.42 -14.66
CA PHE A 159 10.10 -22.66 -14.44
C PHE A 159 10.26 -23.02 -12.95
N MET A 160 10.10 -22.04 -12.06
CA MET A 160 10.20 -22.20 -10.61
C MET A 160 8.81 -22.28 -9.96
N LYS A 161 8.75 -22.83 -8.77
CA LYS A 161 7.56 -22.70 -7.91
C LYS A 161 7.57 -21.32 -7.28
N ILE A 162 6.39 -20.75 -7.09
CA ILE A 162 6.17 -19.47 -6.44
C ILE A 162 5.30 -19.72 -5.23
N ASN A 163 5.80 -19.41 -4.05
CA ASN A 163 5.00 -19.60 -2.83
C ASN A 163 3.81 -18.63 -2.85
N LYS A 164 4.08 -17.32 -3.03
CA LYS A 164 3.01 -16.32 -3.06
C LYS A 164 3.16 -15.34 -4.23
N VAL A 165 2.06 -15.09 -4.92
CA VAL A 165 1.88 -13.91 -5.76
C VAL A 165 1.17 -12.86 -4.96
N VAL A 166 1.74 -11.66 -4.83
CA VAL A 166 1.10 -10.52 -4.17
C VAL A 166 0.76 -9.48 -5.22
N ILE A 167 -0.51 -9.13 -5.35
CA ILE A 167 -0.99 -8.07 -6.23
C ILE A 167 -1.33 -6.87 -5.36
N LEU A 168 -0.59 -5.76 -5.47
CA LEU A 168 -0.80 -4.56 -4.69
C LEU A 168 -1.26 -3.41 -5.58
N THR A 169 -2.45 -2.89 -5.29
CA THR A 169 -3.01 -1.72 -5.98
C THR A 169 -4.16 -1.10 -5.21
N SER A 170 -4.34 0.23 -5.32
CA SER A 170 -5.56 0.91 -4.90
C SER A 170 -6.68 0.70 -5.94
N THR A 171 -7.93 0.66 -5.50
CA THR A 171 -9.11 0.63 -6.38
C THR A 171 -9.70 2.02 -6.64
N GLN A 172 -9.13 3.06 -6.08
CA GLN A 172 -9.56 4.45 -6.27
C GLN A 172 -9.04 5.01 -7.59
N SER A 173 -9.96 5.37 -8.50
CA SER A 173 -9.63 5.91 -9.83
C SER A 173 -8.85 7.21 -9.78
N LYS A 174 -9.17 8.11 -8.85
CA LYS A 174 -8.47 9.39 -8.62
C LYS A 174 -6.95 9.19 -8.40
N PHE A 175 -6.55 8.06 -7.84
CA PHE A 175 -5.15 7.73 -7.55
C PHE A 175 -4.56 6.74 -8.58
N GLY A 176 -5.13 6.69 -9.79
CA GLY A 176 -4.67 5.80 -10.87
C GLY A 176 -4.98 4.33 -10.62
N GLY A 177 -5.73 4.00 -9.58
CA GLY A 177 -6.26 2.66 -9.34
C GLY A 177 -7.51 2.40 -10.17
N SER A 178 -7.73 1.14 -10.55
CA SER A 178 -8.92 0.73 -11.29
C SER A 178 -9.27 -0.71 -10.97
N VAL A 179 -10.54 -0.95 -10.64
CA VAL A 179 -11.05 -2.31 -10.46
C VAL A 179 -10.85 -3.14 -11.74
N SER A 180 -11.03 -2.54 -12.93
CA SER A 180 -10.83 -3.25 -14.20
C SER A 180 -9.37 -3.63 -14.43
N VAL A 181 -8.42 -2.78 -14.07
CA VAL A 181 -6.98 -3.09 -14.16
C VAL A 181 -6.62 -4.20 -13.19
N LEU A 182 -7.08 -4.12 -11.94
CA LEU A 182 -6.89 -5.18 -10.94
C LEU A 182 -7.46 -6.51 -11.45
N SER A 183 -8.69 -6.51 -11.99
CA SER A 183 -9.31 -7.69 -12.59
C SER A 183 -8.45 -8.28 -13.69
N ASN A 184 -7.87 -7.45 -14.56
CA ASN A 184 -6.99 -7.91 -15.63
C ASN A 184 -5.66 -8.47 -15.11
N VAL A 185 -5.11 -7.91 -14.03
CA VAL A 185 -3.91 -8.45 -13.38
C VAL A 185 -4.20 -9.82 -12.75
N ILE A 186 -5.33 -9.98 -12.08
CA ILE A 186 -5.78 -11.29 -11.55
C ILE A 186 -5.90 -12.32 -12.70
N ARG A 187 -6.43 -11.91 -13.85
CA ARG A 187 -6.56 -12.77 -15.02
C ARG A 187 -5.24 -13.23 -15.64
N LEU A 188 -4.10 -12.64 -15.29
CA LEU A 188 -2.78 -13.20 -15.69
C LEU A 188 -2.59 -14.64 -15.23
N LEU A 189 -3.21 -15.00 -14.11
CA LEU A 189 -3.20 -16.36 -13.57
C LEU A 189 -4.04 -17.35 -14.41
N ARG A 190 -4.75 -16.88 -15.44
CA ARG A 190 -5.52 -17.75 -16.36
C ARG A 190 -4.66 -18.73 -17.15
N ASN A 191 -3.37 -18.46 -17.25
CA ASN A 191 -2.44 -19.40 -17.88
C ASN A 191 -2.21 -20.58 -16.92
N PRO A 192 -2.68 -21.82 -17.25
CA PRO A 192 -2.55 -22.96 -16.36
C PRO A 192 -1.10 -23.30 -16.03
N LYS A 193 -0.17 -23.11 -16.99
CA LYS A 193 1.27 -23.33 -16.80
C LYS A 193 1.88 -22.37 -15.78
N PHE A 194 1.32 -21.19 -15.62
CA PHE A 194 1.70 -20.26 -14.57
C PHE A 194 0.98 -20.59 -13.27
N ALA A 195 -0.34 -20.70 -13.28
CA ALA A 195 -1.15 -20.94 -12.10
C ALA A 195 -0.73 -22.18 -11.29
N GLN A 196 -0.41 -23.30 -11.96
CA GLN A 196 0.05 -24.52 -11.30
C GLN A 196 1.40 -24.39 -10.56
N LYS A 197 2.14 -23.30 -10.79
CA LYS A 197 3.40 -22.98 -10.11
C LYS A 197 3.21 -22.10 -8.89
N VAL A 198 2.04 -21.49 -8.75
CA VAL A 198 1.69 -20.56 -7.67
C VAL A 198 0.91 -21.31 -6.59
N LYS A 199 1.33 -21.17 -5.33
CA LYS A 199 0.63 -21.77 -4.20
C LYS A 199 -0.49 -20.88 -3.66
N GLU A 200 -0.20 -19.60 -3.49
CA GLU A 200 -1.13 -18.61 -2.91
C GLU A 200 -1.12 -17.30 -3.71
N VAL A 201 -2.25 -16.62 -3.72
CA VAL A 201 -2.42 -15.29 -4.34
C VAL A 201 -3.03 -14.35 -3.31
N ASP A 202 -2.26 -13.37 -2.89
CA ASP A 202 -2.67 -12.33 -1.95
C ASP A 202 -2.95 -11.04 -2.73
N ILE A 203 -4.18 -10.56 -2.67
CA ILE A 203 -4.62 -9.33 -3.32
C ILE A 203 -4.69 -8.25 -2.25
N VAL A 204 -3.73 -7.34 -2.26
CA VAL A 204 -3.61 -6.25 -1.30
C VAL A 204 -4.17 -4.97 -1.91
N ILE A 205 -5.23 -4.46 -1.33
CA ILE A 205 -5.89 -3.22 -1.71
C ILE A 205 -5.68 -2.23 -0.55
N PRO A 206 -4.59 -1.44 -0.55
CA PRO A 206 -4.26 -0.59 0.60
C PRO A 206 -5.42 0.29 1.01
N MET A 207 -6.10 0.92 0.05
CA MET A 207 -7.35 1.63 0.29
C MET A 207 -8.48 1.03 -0.53
N PHE A 208 -9.50 0.52 0.16
CA PHE A 208 -10.68 -0.06 -0.47
C PHE A 208 -11.64 1.05 -0.93
N GLY A 209 -11.78 1.20 -2.24
CA GLY A 209 -12.66 2.21 -2.83
C GLY A 209 -14.13 1.98 -2.49
N GLY A 210 -14.87 3.06 -2.25
CA GLY A 210 -16.29 3.02 -1.92
C GLY A 210 -16.61 2.58 -0.49
N SER A 211 -15.61 2.39 0.38
CA SER A 211 -15.82 1.95 1.77
C SER A 211 -16.70 2.91 2.61
N ARG A 212 -16.84 4.16 2.19
CA ARG A 212 -17.74 5.16 2.79
C ARG A 212 -19.21 4.97 2.38
N GLY A 213 -19.48 4.41 1.19
CA GLY A 213 -20.80 4.10 0.67
C GLY A 213 -21.33 2.79 1.24
N HIS A 214 -21.56 2.73 2.56
CA HIS A 214 -22.00 1.54 3.29
C HIS A 214 -23.43 1.65 3.84
N ARG A 215 -24.09 2.80 3.65
CA ARG A 215 -25.46 3.03 4.13
C ARG A 215 -26.43 2.80 2.98
N LEU A 216 -27.40 1.89 3.16
CA LEU A 216 -28.62 1.91 2.38
C LEU A 216 -29.35 3.18 2.76
N GLY A 217 -29.75 3.97 1.76
CA GLY A 217 -30.35 5.27 1.95
C GLY A 217 -31.37 5.33 3.07
N GLN A 218 -31.03 6.02 4.13
CA GLN A 218 -31.91 6.32 5.25
C GLN A 218 -32.41 7.77 5.22
N SER A 219 -32.18 8.50 4.13
CA SER A 219 -32.81 9.81 3.96
C SER A 219 -33.97 9.64 3.00
N GLU A 220 -35.17 9.81 3.51
CA GLU A 220 -36.42 9.83 2.74
C GLU A 220 -36.38 10.86 1.60
N ASP A 221 -35.41 11.80 1.62
CA ASP A 221 -35.32 12.95 0.71
C ASP A 221 -34.34 12.80 -0.47
N VAL A 222 -33.48 11.77 -0.56
CA VAL A 222 -32.34 11.77 -1.53
C VAL A 222 -32.26 10.52 -2.42
N GLY A 223 -33.20 9.62 -2.43
CA GLY A 223 -33.19 8.43 -3.27
C GLY A 223 -32.26 7.32 -2.74
N PHE A 224 -32.13 6.25 -3.52
CA PHE A 224 -31.33 5.07 -3.15
C PHE A 224 -29.85 5.34 -3.27
N GLU A 225 -29.11 5.30 -2.15
CA GLU A 225 -27.64 5.26 -2.16
C GLU A 225 -27.19 3.84 -2.53
N VAL A 226 -26.36 3.74 -3.57
CA VAL A 226 -25.77 2.44 -3.97
C VAL A 226 -24.72 2.05 -2.94
N MET A 227 -24.78 0.81 -2.46
CA MET A 227 -23.72 0.25 -1.59
C MET A 227 -22.45 0.00 -2.39
N GLU A 228 -21.68 1.06 -2.64
CA GLU A 228 -20.48 1.03 -3.48
C GLU A 228 -19.44 0.04 -2.94
N ALA A 229 -19.31 -0.08 -1.63
CA ALA A 229 -18.40 -1.04 -1.00
C ALA A 229 -18.73 -2.50 -1.38
N ALA A 230 -20.02 -2.86 -1.36
CA ALA A 230 -20.49 -4.19 -1.74
C ALA A 230 -20.31 -4.44 -3.25
N PHE A 231 -20.64 -3.45 -4.07
CA PHE A 231 -20.46 -3.53 -5.52
C PHE A 231 -18.98 -3.71 -5.91
N ASN A 232 -18.09 -2.92 -5.33
CA ASN A 232 -16.65 -3.05 -5.57
C ASN A 232 -16.11 -4.40 -5.09
N ALA A 233 -16.54 -4.89 -3.92
CA ALA A 233 -16.15 -6.22 -3.44
C ALA A 233 -16.55 -7.31 -4.44
N LYS A 234 -17.77 -7.27 -4.97
CA LYS A 234 -18.22 -8.22 -5.99
C LYS A 234 -17.43 -8.12 -7.28
N LEU A 235 -17.21 -6.89 -7.80
CA LEU A 235 -16.40 -6.69 -9.00
C LEU A 235 -14.97 -7.22 -8.88
N ILE A 236 -14.39 -7.15 -7.68
CA ILE A 236 -13.02 -7.59 -7.41
C ILE A 236 -12.97 -9.11 -7.23
N SER A 237 -13.98 -9.74 -6.62
CA SER A 237 -14.02 -11.20 -6.40
C SER A 237 -14.30 -11.99 -7.68
N LEU A 238 -15.15 -11.49 -8.58
CA LEU A 238 -15.54 -12.15 -9.81
C LEU A 238 -14.39 -12.72 -10.67
N PRO A 239 -13.27 -11.99 -10.91
CA PRO A 239 -12.16 -12.54 -11.69
C PRO A 239 -11.48 -13.73 -11.02
N ALA A 240 -11.38 -13.74 -9.69
CA ALA A 240 -10.81 -14.86 -8.94
C ALA A 240 -11.75 -16.08 -8.98
N GLU A 241 -13.06 -15.88 -8.83
CA GLU A 241 -14.09 -16.92 -8.96
C GLU A 241 -14.09 -17.56 -10.36
N ASP A 242 -14.09 -16.73 -11.43
CA ASP A 242 -14.03 -17.22 -12.82
C ASP A 242 -12.74 -18.02 -13.08
N LEU A 243 -11.61 -17.56 -12.52
CA LEU A 243 -10.34 -18.28 -12.60
C LEU A 243 -10.41 -19.64 -11.92
N GLN A 244 -10.92 -19.71 -10.69
CA GLN A 244 -11.05 -20.97 -9.96
C GLN A 244 -11.92 -21.97 -10.73
N LYS A 245 -13.07 -21.55 -11.23
CA LYS A 245 -13.97 -22.38 -12.06
C LYS A 245 -13.32 -22.91 -13.33
N LYS A 246 -12.51 -22.11 -14.01
CA LYS A 246 -11.82 -22.50 -15.25
C LYS A 246 -10.62 -23.39 -14.98
N LEU A 247 -9.77 -22.99 -14.06
CA LEU A 247 -8.55 -23.71 -13.74
C LEU A 247 -8.82 -25.06 -13.08
N SER A 248 -9.92 -25.23 -12.33
CA SER A 248 -10.29 -26.53 -11.74
C SER A 248 -10.46 -27.65 -12.76
N LYS A 249 -10.72 -27.30 -14.02
CA LYS A 249 -10.81 -28.27 -15.14
C LYS A 249 -9.46 -28.65 -15.73
N GLU A 250 -8.42 -27.87 -15.47
CA GLU A 250 -7.12 -27.95 -16.13
C GLU A 250 -5.98 -28.31 -15.19
N ILE A 251 -6.10 -27.97 -13.89
CA ILE A 251 -5.09 -28.22 -12.88
C ILE A 251 -5.68 -28.76 -11.57
N ASN A 252 -4.98 -29.68 -10.93
CA ASN A 252 -5.48 -30.30 -9.70
C ASN A 252 -5.34 -29.43 -8.45
N ASN A 253 -4.30 -28.58 -8.39
CA ASN A 253 -4.00 -27.73 -7.23
C ASN A 253 -4.19 -26.27 -7.63
N LEU A 254 -5.32 -25.68 -7.25
CA LEU A 254 -5.62 -24.28 -7.48
C LEU A 254 -4.85 -23.39 -6.48
N PRO A 255 -4.37 -22.21 -6.90
CA PRO A 255 -3.88 -21.22 -5.94
C PRO A 255 -4.97 -20.82 -4.95
N LYS A 256 -4.61 -20.68 -3.68
CA LYS A 256 -5.50 -20.10 -2.68
C LYS A 256 -5.53 -18.58 -2.85
N PHE A 257 -6.71 -17.97 -2.93
CA PHE A 257 -6.86 -16.51 -3.01
C PHE A 257 -7.24 -15.93 -1.64
N ARG A 258 -6.56 -14.83 -1.27
CA ARG A 258 -6.89 -14.03 -0.09
C ARG A 258 -6.92 -12.55 -0.46
N PHE A 259 -7.77 -11.78 0.19
CA PHE A 259 -7.93 -10.34 -0.04
C PHE A 259 -7.59 -9.57 1.24
N PHE A 260 -6.83 -8.50 1.09
CA PHE A 260 -6.38 -7.66 2.20
C PHE A 260 -6.69 -6.20 1.94
N SER A 261 -7.08 -5.46 2.97
CA SER A 261 -7.17 -4.00 2.93
C SER A 261 -6.69 -3.39 4.24
N LEU A 262 -6.07 -2.21 4.19
CA LEU A 262 -5.63 -1.50 5.38
C LEU A 262 -6.79 -0.70 5.96
N ASP A 263 -6.97 -0.74 7.27
CA ASP A 263 -7.86 0.13 8.07
C ASP A 263 -9.18 0.51 7.35
N ILE A 264 -9.89 -0.49 6.88
CA ILE A 264 -11.12 -0.25 6.11
C ILE A 264 -12.20 0.43 6.98
N HIS A 265 -12.80 1.48 6.45
CA HIS A 265 -13.80 2.29 7.15
C HIS A 265 -14.98 1.44 7.68
N ASN A 266 -15.46 0.51 6.86
CA ASN A 266 -16.46 -0.49 7.25
C ASN A 266 -16.17 -1.81 6.54
N SER A 267 -15.81 -2.84 7.30
CA SER A 267 -15.48 -4.17 6.76
C SER A 267 -16.68 -5.11 6.64
N LEU A 268 -17.85 -4.74 7.16
CA LEU A 268 -19.00 -5.65 7.25
C LEU A 268 -19.42 -6.22 5.89
N TYR A 269 -19.64 -5.35 4.91
CA TYR A 269 -20.09 -5.76 3.57
C TYR A 269 -18.99 -6.44 2.76
N PRO A 270 -17.75 -5.91 2.67
CA PRO A 270 -16.67 -6.62 2.03
C PRO A 270 -16.45 -8.02 2.61
N ASN A 271 -16.39 -8.15 3.95
CA ASN A 271 -16.24 -9.44 4.61
C ASN A 271 -17.33 -10.43 4.19
N LYS A 272 -18.60 -9.99 4.20
CA LYS A 272 -19.72 -10.84 3.81
C LYS A 272 -19.60 -11.29 2.35
N ILE A 273 -19.39 -10.34 1.42
CA ILE A 273 -19.35 -10.63 -0.02
C ILE A 273 -18.20 -11.60 -0.36
N PHE A 274 -16.97 -11.31 0.13
CA PHE A 274 -15.84 -12.20 -0.13
C PHE A 274 -16.06 -13.59 0.47
N LYS A 275 -16.64 -13.68 1.68
CA LYS A 275 -16.97 -14.95 2.33
C LYS A 275 -18.03 -15.74 1.54
N ASP A 276 -19.07 -15.07 1.06
CA ASP A 276 -20.13 -15.69 0.25
C ASP A 276 -19.57 -16.25 -1.07
N GLU A 277 -18.50 -15.64 -1.61
CA GLU A 277 -17.75 -16.13 -2.79
C GLU A 277 -16.65 -17.16 -2.43
N GLY A 278 -16.53 -17.55 -1.18
CA GLY A 278 -15.53 -18.54 -0.73
C GLY A 278 -14.12 -18.01 -0.56
N PHE A 279 -13.94 -16.70 -0.39
CA PHE A 279 -12.64 -16.05 -0.19
C PHE A 279 -12.46 -15.49 1.21
N ASP A 280 -11.22 -15.50 1.70
CA ASP A 280 -10.84 -14.79 2.91
C ASP A 280 -10.65 -13.29 2.60
N PHE A 281 -11.28 -12.41 3.38
CA PHE A 281 -11.02 -10.98 3.39
C PHE A 281 -10.46 -10.57 4.76
N ILE A 282 -9.32 -9.89 4.76
CA ILE A 282 -8.57 -9.55 5.96
C ILE A 282 -8.40 -8.03 6.04
N SER A 283 -9.00 -7.41 7.06
CA SER A 283 -8.72 -6.01 7.38
C SER A 283 -7.44 -5.94 8.20
N VAL A 284 -6.41 -5.32 7.65
CA VAL A 284 -5.10 -5.16 8.29
C VAL A 284 -5.11 -3.87 9.09
N ASP A 285 -4.75 -3.97 10.37
CA ASP A 285 -4.60 -2.83 11.26
C ASP A 285 -3.15 -2.28 11.19
N PRO A 286 -2.93 -1.07 10.67
CA PRO A 286 -1.60 -0.47 10.60
C PRO A 286 -1.24 0.37 11.82
N THR A 287 -2.10 0.40 12.84
CA THR A 287 -1.96 1.29 14.02
C THR A 287 -0.62 1.13 14.71
N GLY A 288 -0.08 -0.10 14.75
CA GLY A 288 1.21 -0.38 15.38
C GLY A 288 2.37 0.44 14.77
N GLU A 289 2.42 0.53 13.44
CA GLU A 289 3.48 1.29 12.75
C GLU A 289 3.33 2.80 12.99
N ILE A 290 2.11 3.30 12.90
CA ILE A 290 1.83 4.72 13.15
C ILE A 290 2.23 5.12 14.57
N VAL A 291 1.88 4.30 15.56
CA VAL A 291 2.21 4.57 16.97
C VAL A 291 3.71 4.52 17.22
N LYS A 292 4.45 3.58 16.61
CA LYS A 292 5.92 3.53 16.71
C LYS A 292 6.56 4.85 16.26
N ASP A 293 6.08 5.42 15.16
CA ASP A 293 6.63 6.66 14.63
C ASP A 293 6.23 7.89 15.46
N ILE A 294 5.02 7.91 16.01
CA ILE A 294 4.60 8.93 16.99
C ILE A 294 5.52 8.90 18.22
N ILE A 295 5.76 7.74 18.80
CA ILE A 295 6.63 7.60 19.97
C ILE A 295 8.04 8.12 19.67
N LYS A 296 8.64 7.75 18.53
CA LYS A 296 9.94 8.28 18.09
C LYS A 296 9.91 9.80 17.98
N TYR A 297 8.82 10.36 17.45
CA TYR A 297 8.66 11.81 17.31
C TYR A 297 8.56 12.51 18.66
N LEU A 298 7.73 12.02 19.58
CA LEU A 298 7.59 12.57 20.93
C LEU A 298 8.93 12.54 21.70
N HIS A 299 9.72 11.49 21.53
CA HIS A 299 11.07 11.40 22.08
C HIS A 299 12.00 12.47 21.49
N ARG A 300 12.00 12.67 20.18
CA ARG A 300 12.81 13.73 19.52
C ARG A 300 12.43 15.12 20.02
N CYS A 301 11.15 15.38 20.23
CA CYS A 301 10.64 16.65 20.76
C CYS A 301 10.83 16.81 22.28
N ARG A 302 11.27 15.74 22.99
CA ARG A 302 11.44 15.71 24.45
C ARG A 302 10.14 15.99 25.23
N VAL A 303 8.99 15.60 24.67
CA VAL A 303 7.65 15.79 25.28
C VAL A 303 7.00 14.47 25.70
N GLN A 304 7.75 13.38 25.78
CA GLN A 304 7.25 12.04 26.12
C GLN A 304 6.65 11.90 27.53
N SER A 305 6.87 12.88 28.41
CA SER A 305 6.30 12.93 29.78
C SER A 305 5.01 13.75 29.86
N VAL A 306 4.65 14.47 28.80
CA VAL A 306 3.43 15.28 28.77
C VAL A 306 2.21 14.39 28.65
N PRO A 307 1.12 14.62 29.40
CA PRO A 307 -0.10 13.83 29.32
C PRO A 307 -0.69 13.81 27.92
N VAL A 308 -1.06 12.61 27.47
CA VAL A 308 -1.62 12.39 26.12
C VAL A 308 -3.13 12.20 26.19
N LYS A 309 -3.83 12.85 25.27
CA LYS A 309 -5.27 12.71 25.05
C LYS A 309 -5.51 12.23 23.61
N VAL A 310 -6.09 11.04 23.48
CA VAL A 310 -6.45 10.46 22.19
C VAL A 310 -7.92 10.73 21.91
N VAL A 311 -8.23 11.22 20.73
CA VAL A 311 -9.58 11.69 20.37
C VAL A 311 -10.17 10.80 19.29
N ALA A 312 -11.35 10.22 19.60
CA ALA A 312 -12.21 9.58 18.62
C ALA A 312 -13.07 10.63 17.93
N CYS A 313 -12.98 10.71 16.61
CA CYS A 313 -13.65 11.73 15.79
C CYS A 313 -15.19 11.64 15.81
N ASP A 314 -15.75 10.47 16.07
CA ASP A 314 -17.17 10.22 16.29
C ASP A 314 -17.37 8.86 16.97
N THR A 315 -18.64 8.48 17.21
CA THR A 315 -18.98 7.21 17.88
C THR A 315 -18.59 5.98 17.05
N GLY A 316 -18.57 6.07 15.73
CA GLY A 316 -18.14 4.99 14.84
C GLY A 316 -16.61 4.77 14.87
N ALA A 317 -15.84 5.82 15.17
CA ALA A 317 -14.38 5.75 15.27
C ALA A 317 -13.89 5.20 16.63
N VAL A 318 -14.78 5.01 17.62
CA VAL A 318 -14.40 4.59 18.98
C VAL A 318 -13.59 3.29 18.99
N PRO A 319 -14.00 2.19 18.31
CA PRO A 319 -13.23 0.94 18.34
C PRO A 319 -11.81 1.10 17.78
N ARG A 320 -11.64 1.86 16.68
CA ARG A 320 -10.34 2.17 16.09
C ARG A 320 -9.47 2.98 17.04
N THR A 321 -10.05 4.04 17.62
CA THR A 321 -9.34 4.92 18.57
C THR A 321 -8.96 4.17 19.83
N GLU A 322 -9.79 3.26 20.34
CA GLU A 322 -9.46 2.41 21.48
C GLU A 322 -8.28 1.49 21.17
N ASN A 323 -8.23 0.90 19.97
CA ASN A 323 -7.11 0.08 19.55
C ASN A 323 -5.82 0.92 19.40
N PHE A 324 -5.92 2.11 18.81
CA PHE A 324 -4.82 3.05 18.74
C PHE A 324 -4.30 3.43 20.15
N ALA A 325 -5.19 3.80 21.06
CA ALA A 325 -4.86 4.15 22.44
C ALA A 325 -4.20 2.99 23.20
N LYS A 326 -4.65 1.76 22.99
CA LYS A 326 -4.05 0.54 23.54
C LYS A 326 -2.62 0.34 23.05
N ASN A 327 -2.37 0.47 21.75
CA ASN A 327 -1.06 0.34 21.16
C ASN A 327 -0.12 1.47 21.67
N LEU A 328 -0.62 2.70 21.71
CA LEU A 328 0.12 3.85 22.22
C LEU A 328 0.51 3.67 23.69
N LEU A 329 -0.44 3.32 24.55
CA LEU A 329 -0.18 3.06 25.96
C LEU A 329 0.79 1.89 26.17
N GLY A 330 0.79 0.91 25.26
CA GLY A 330 1.73 -0.20 25.24
C GLY A 330 3.18 0.22 25.03
N LEU A 331 3.40 1.26 24.22
CA LEU A 331 4.72 1.75 23.83
C LEU A 331 5.17 3.02 24.60
N LEU A 332 4.25 3.75 25.25
CA LEU A 332 4.59 4.82 26.15
C LEU A 332 5.45 4.25 27.30
N GLY A 333 6.62 4.84 27.53
CA GLY A 333 7.57 4.39 28.56
C GLY A 333 7.01 4.48 29.99
N SER A 334 7.82 4.01 30.95
CA SER A 334 7.45 3.97 32.39
C SER A 334 7.04 5.33 33.01
N LYS A 335 7.43 6.44 32.37
CA LYS A 335 7.10 7.79 32.81
C LYS A 335 5.66 8.21 32.47
N ASN A 336 5.02 7.57 31.48
CA ASN A 336 3.66 7.90 31.02
C ASN A 336 2.82 6.62 30.97
N LYS A 337 2.34 6.19 32.15
CA LYS A 337 1.55 4.96 32.32
C LYS A 337 0.06 5.15 32.11
N GLU A 338 -0.35 6.36 31.70
CA GLU A 338 -1.75 6.74 31.56
C GLU A 338 -1.98 7.63 30.34
N LEU A 339 -3.14 7.57 29.77
CA LEU A 339 -3.64 8.50 28.75
C LEU A 339 -5.15 8.68 28.90
N GLN A 340 -5.71 9.70 28.26
CA GLN A 340 -7.14 9.91 28.20
C GLN A 340 -7.66 9.59 26.81
N VAL A 341 -8.79 8.88 26.75
CA VAL A 341 -9.56 8.66 25.51
C VAL A 341 -10.79 9.54 25.55
N ILE A 342 -10.93 10.41 24.58
CA ILE A 342 -11.99 11.40 24.44
C ILE A 342 -12.89 10.99 23.27
N CYS A 343 -14.17 10.82 23.49
CA CYS A 343 -15.14 10.58 22.44
C CYS A 343 -15.91 11.86 22.11
N ILE A 344 -15.94 12.21 20.83
CA ILE A 344 -16.72 13.36 20.33
C ILE A 344 -18.06 12.86 19.77
N GLU A 345 -19.10 13.59 20.07
CA GLU A 345 -20.42 13.45 19.42
C GLU A 345 -20.73 14.67 18.55
N LYS A 346 -21.26 14.41 17.38
CA LYS A 346 -21.59 15.42 16.35
C LYS A 346 -23.05 15.38 16.00
N LYS A 347 -23.67 16.56 15.92
CA LYS A 347 -24.98 16.68 15.27
C LYS A 347 -24.76 17.04 13.81
N ARG A 348 -25.34 16.26 12.91
CA ARG A 348 -25.27 16.45 11.46
C ARG A 348 -26.68 16.58 10.91
N PRO A 349 -27.16 17.81 10.62
CA PRO A 349 -28.47 18.01 10.01
C PRO A 349 -28.53 17.48 8.57
N GLN A 350 -27.39 17.45 7.87
CA GLN A 350 -27.24 16.90 6.52
C GLN A 350 -25.88 16.20 6.41
N ALA A 351 -25.73 15.29 5.44
CA ALA A 351 -24.48 14.65 5.13
C ALA A 351 -23.35 15.67 4.85
N GLY A 352 -22.24 15.54 5.54
CA GLY A 352 -21.07 16.44 5.41
C GLY A 352 -21.17 17.77 6.17
N ILE A 353 -22.32 18.13 6.76
CA ILE A 353 -22.50 19.39 7.52
C ILE A 353 -22.57 19.08 9.01
N VAL A 354 -21.53 19.47 9.77
CA VAL A 354 -21.51 19.40 11.25
C VAL A 354 -22.05 20.71 11.82
N SER A 355 -23.17 20.66 12.59
CA SER A 355 -23.77 21.84 13.23
C SER A 355 -23.24 22.07 14.64
N SER A 356 -22.94 21.01 15.38
CA SER A 356 -22.36 21.13 16.73
C SER A 356 -21.43 19.95 17.04
N VAL A 357 -20.44 20.25 17.89
CA VAL A 357 -19.45 19.29 18.40
C VAL A 357 -19.49 19.35 19.93
N LYS A 358 -19.51 18.22 20.58
CA LYS A 358 -19.42 18.13 22.05
C LYS A 358 -18.65 16.86 22.46
N ILE A 359 -17.97 16.91 23.59
CA ILE A 359 -17.44 15.72 24.23
C ILE A 359 -18.61 14.93 24.84
N SER A 360 -18.74 13.66 24.45
CA SER A 360 -19.76 12.75 24.99
C SER A 360 -19.23 11.89 26.12
N LYS A 361 -17.93 11.53 26.09
CA LYS A 361 -17.30 10.65 27.06
C LYS A 361 -15.81 10.96 27.16
N ILE A 362 -15.27 10.83 28.38
CA ILE A 362 -13.81 10.81 28.63
C ILE A 362 -13.54 9.58 29.50
N GLU A 363 -12.53 8.82 29.15
CA GLU A 363 -11.98 7.73 29.93
C GLU A 363 -10.50 7.94 30.19
N GLU A 364 -10.05 7.67 31.38
CA GLU A 364 -8.66 7.53 31.73
C GLU A 364 -8.25 6.06 31.62
N TRP A 365 -7.19 5.81 30.90
CA TRP A 365 -6.65 4.48 30.70
C TRP A 365 -5.28 4.40 31.34
N LYS A 366 -5.10 3.43 32.25
CA LYS A 366 -3.86 3.21 33.00
C LYS A 366 -3.32 1.82 32.75
N ARG A 367 -2.02 1.69 32.79
CA ARG A 367 -1.35 0.39 32.76
C ARG A 367 -0.98 -0.02 34.18
N GLU A 368 -1.69 -1.02 34.71
CA GLU A 368 -1.52 -1.58 36.05
C GLU A 368 -1.32 -3.09 35.96
N GLY A 369 -0.22 -3.62 36.51
CA GLY A 369 0.06 -5.07 36.50
C GLY A 369 0.05 -5.72 35.11
N GLY A 370 0.45 -4.97 34.07
CA GLY A 370 0.44 -5.46 32.67
C GLY A 370 -0.93 -5.40 31.97
N LYS A 371 -2.00 -5.01 32.70
CA LYS A 371 -3.36 -4.87 32.17
C LYS A 371 -3.69 -3.38 31.98
N ILE A 372 -4.63 -3.11 31.06
CA ILE A 372 -5.19 -1.76 30.90
C ILE A 372 -6.46 -1.67 31.74
N VAL A 373 -6.45 -0.73 32.69
CA VAL A 373 -7.60 -0.37 33.51
C VAL A 373 -8.22 0.90 32.95
N LYS A 374 -9.51 0.90 32.75
CA LYS A 374 -10.27 2.05 32.23
C LYS A 374 -11.18 2.62 33.32
N SER A 375 -11.14 3.92 33.53
CA SER A 375 -12.02 4.62 34.45
C SER A 375 -12.71 5.79 33.74
N ARG A 376 -14.03 5.95 33.97
CA ARG A 376 -14.79 7.06 33.40
C ARG A 376 -14.45 8.36 34.14
N MET A 377 -14.15 9.40 33.40
CA MET A 377 -13.88 10.73 33.93
C MET A 377 -15.09 11.66 33.78
N ARG A 378 -15.15 12.64 34.64
CA ARG A 378 -16.11 13.74 34.52
C ARG A 378 -15.68 14.67 33.37
N ILE A 379 -16.62 15.01 32.50
CA ILE A 379 -16.38 16.00 31.43
C ILE A 379 -16.14 17.37 32.08
N PRO A 380 -15.05 18.07 31.77
CA PRO A 380 -14.74 19.37 32.34
C PRO A 380 -15.84 20.39 32.02
N LYS A 381 -16.33 21.07 33.05
CA LYS A 381 -17.29 22.20 32.88
C LYS A 381 -16.60 23.48 32.44
N LYS A 382 -15.31 23.62 32.71
CA LYS A 382 -14.44 24.77 32.37
C LYS A 382 -13.22 24.24 31.61
N SER A 383 -12.54 25.14 30.88
CA SER A 383 -11.29 24.81 30.17
C SER A 383 -10.25 24.22 31.10
N SER A 384 -9.58 23.14 30.65
CA SER A 384 -8.49 22.53 31.42
C SER A 384 -7.18 23.23 31.09
N LEU A 385 -6.55 23.85 32.11
CA LEU A 385 -5.28 24.54 31.98
C LEU A 385 -4.04 23.62 32.08
N LYS A 386 -4.22 22.33 32.25
CA LYS A 386 -3.11 21.37 32.27
C LYS A 386 -2.53 21.20 30.87
N GLU A 387 -1.21 21.26 30.76
CA GLU A 387 -0.51 20.93 29.52
C GLU A 387 -0.88 19.54 29.06
N SER A 388 -1.02 19.37 27.74
CA SER A 388 -1.34 18.08 27.15
C SER A 388 -0.97 18.03 25.67
N ILE A 389 -0.86 16.82 25.15
CA ILE A 389 -0.79 16.52 23.71
C ILE A 389 -2.13 15.98 23.29
N LEU A 390 -2.72 16.54 22.24
CA LEU A 390 -3.94 16.00 21.62
C LEU A 390 -3.55 15.18 20.39
N ILE A 391 -3.98 13.92 20.34
CA ILE A 391 -3.83 13.05 19.18
C ILE A 391 -5.23 12.74 18.62
N TYR A 392 -5.54 13.33 17.49
CA TYR A 392 -6.79 13.10 16.78
C TYR A 392 -6.60 11.95 15.77
N SER A 393 -7.30 10.83 15.98
CA SER A 393 -7.17 9.63 15.16
C SER A 393 -8.40 9.42 14.28
N ASP A 394 -8.15 9.30 12.97
CA ASP A 394 -9.16 8.97 11.95
C ASP A 394 -8.62 7.89 11.00
N ASP A 395 -9.46 7.29 10.16
CA ASP A 395 -9.02 6.36 9.11
C ASP A 395 -8.43 7.12 7.92
N MET A 396 -8.99 8.28 7.61
CA MET A 396 -8.57 9.04 6.45
C MET A 396 -8.59 10.55 6.67
N ILE A 397 -7.74 11.23 5.91
CA ILE A 397 -7.77 12.67 5.75
C ILE A 397 -8.25 13.00 4.34
N ASP A 398 -9.36 13.75 4.23
CA ASP A 398 -9.94 14.15 2.96
C ASP A 398 -9.99 15.68 2.85
N THR A 399 -11.15 16.32 3.00
CA THR A 399 -11.27 17.79 2.90
C THR A 399 -10.85 18.53 4.16
N GLY A 400 -10.71 17.83 5.28
CA GLY A 400 -10.32 18.36 6.59
C GLY A 400 -11.41 19.12 7.35
N GLY A 401 -12.57 19.39 6.74
CA GLY A 401 -13.58 20.28 7.36
C GLY A 401 -14.21 19.79 8.66
N THR A 402 -14.32 18.47 8.82
CA THR A 402 -14.81 17.87 10.08
C THR A 402 -13.75 17.99 11.17
N ALA A 403 -12.52 17.63 10.84
CA ALA A 403 -11.38 17.67 11.77
C ALA A 403 -11.06 19.10 12.21
N GLU A 404 -11.17 20.09 11.32
CA GLU A 404 -11.05 21.51 11.63
C GLU A 404 -11.99 21.91 12.77
N LYS A 405 -13.28 21.59 12.66
CA LYS A 405 -14.29 21.94 13.68
C LYS A 405 -14.01 21.25 15.01
N ASP A 406 -13.62 19.99 14.95
CA ASP A 406 -13.31 19.19 16.13
C ASP A 406 -12.08 19.76 16.89
N LEU A 407 -10.99 20.04 16.16
CA LEU A 407 -9.77 20.58 16.76
C LEU A 407 -9.96 21.99 17.27
N ASN A 408 -10.76 22.83 16.62
CA ASN A 408 -11.12 24.16 17.11
C ASN A 408 -11.91 24.08 18.42
N TYR A 409 -12.92 23.20 18.48
CA TYR A 409 -13.66 22.95 19.72
C TYR A 409 -12.74 22.45 20.85
N LEU A 410 -11.88 21.46 20.57
CA LEU A 410 -10.95 20.92 21.55
C LEU A 410 -9.92 21.95 22.01
N SER A 411 -9.47 22.85 21.15
CA SER A 411 -8.57 23.97 21.53
C SER A 411 -9.23 24.90 22.54
N GLY A 412 -10.53 25.11 22.45
CA GLY A 412 -11.29 25.86 23.47
C GLY A 412 -11.42 25.11 24.80
N VAL A 413 -11.52 23.77 24.78
CA VAL A 413 -11.60 22.95 26.00
C VAL A 413 -10.23 22.75 26.63
N TYR A 414 -9.17 22.64 25.84
CA TYR A 414 -7.78 22.40 26.25
C TYR A 414 -6.85 23.50 25.73
N PRO A 415 -6.95 24.75 26.22
CA PRO A 415 -6.18 25.88 25.68
C PRO A 415 -4.66 25.75 25.90
N ASN A 416 -4.21 24.97 26.87
CA ASN A 416 -2.80 24.69 27.13
C ASN A 416 -2.35 23.38 26.43
N CYS A 417 -2.99 22.99 25.34
CA CYS A 417 -2.49 21.95 24.46
C CYS A 417 -1.19 22.44 23.80
N ILE A 418 -0.08 21.77 24.09
CA ILE A 418 1.24 22.15 23.56
C ILE A 418 1.52 21.56 22.18
N MET A 419 0.75 20.54 21.77
CA MET A 419 0.90 19.89 20.48
C MET A 419 -0.39 19.19 20.06
N LYS A 420 -0.84 19.46 18.84
CA LYS A 420 -1.97 18.78 18.18
C LYS A 420 -1.42 17.88 17.07
N ILE A 421 -1.60 16.59 17.22
CA ILE A 421 -1.20 15.57 16.26
C ILE A 421 -2.46 15.05 15.55
N PHE A 422 -2.44 15.03 14.23
CA PHE A 422 -3.47 14.36 13.44
C PHE A 422 -2.92 13.05 12.87
N VAL A 423 -3.70 11.98 12.96
CA VAL A 423 -3.32 10.65 12.49
C VAL A 423 -4.33 10.15 11.48
N ALA A 424 -3.86 9.65 10.33
CA ALA A 424 -4.71 8.98 9.35
C ALA A 424 -3.96 7.89 8.59
N THR A 425 -4.63 6.78 8.33
CA THR A 425 -4.09 5.71 7.48
C THR A 425 -4.09 6.11 6.00
N HIS A 426 -5.15 6.83 5.56
CA HIS A 426 -5.40 7.11 4.14
C HIS A 426 -5.37 8.61 3.83
N PRO A 427 -4.35 9.11 3.07
CA PRO A 427 -4.31 10.49 2.59
C PRO A 427 -5.16 10.64 1.32
N VAL A 428 -6.49 10.73 1.45
CA VAL A 428 -7.40 10.88 0.29
C VAL A 428 -7.26 12.25 -0.34
N LEU A 429 -7.18 13.31 0.46
CA LEU A 429 -6.87 14.69 0.09
C LEU A 429 -7.58 15.14 -1.19
N SER A 430 -8.91 15.01 -1.25
CA SER A 430 -9.69 15.32 -2.45
C SER A 430 -9.53 16.78 -2.90
N ARG A 431 -9.20 17.69 -1.99
CA ARG A 431 -8.87 19.10 -2.25
C ARG A 431 -7.36 19.38 -2.20
N GLY A 432 -6.53 18.36 -2.35
CA GLY A 432 -5.08 18.47 -2.30
C GLY A 432 -4.54 18.75 -0.90
N LEU A 433 -3.27 19.17 -0.85
CA LEU A 433 -2.49 19.37 0.39
C LEU A 433 -3.02 20.52 1.27
N SER A 434 -3.90 21.40 0.74
CA SER A 434 -4.54 22.47 1.50
C SER A 434 -5.40 21.98 2.68
N ALA A 435 -5.79 20.69 2.67
CA ALA A 435 -6.50 20.07 3.78
C ALA A 435 -5.71 20.14 5.10
N PHE A 436 -4.38 20.01 5.04
CA PHE A 436 -3.52 20.13 6.23
C PHE A 436 -3.60 21.52 6.87
N LYS A 437 -3.47 22.56 6.05
CA LYS A 437 -3.60 23.94 6.54
C LYS A 437 -4.97 24.20 7.16
N ARG A 438 -6.01 23.64 6.56
CA ARG A 438 -7.38 23.79 7.03
C ARG A 438 -7.60 23.11 8.39
N ILE A 439 -7.09 21.90 8.60
CA ILE A 439 -7.24 21.16 9.86
C ILE A 439 -6.51 21.87 10.99
N GLY A 440 -5.32 22.43 10.72
CA GLY A 440 -4.57 23.23 11.69
C GLY A 440 -3.96 22.40 12.83
N ALA A 441 -3.61 21.13 12.58
CA ALA A 441 -2.77 20.36 13.49
C ALA A 441 -1.28 20.76 13.33
N ASP A 442 -0.50 20.62 14.39
CA ASP A 442 0.93 20.95 14.36
C ASP A 442 1.73 19.90 13.59
N VAL A 443 1.34 18.63 13.70
CA VAL A 443 1.99 17.49 13.03
C VAL A 443 0.95 16.49 12.53
N TYR A 444 1.23 15.90 11.38
CA TYR A 444 0.42 14.86 10.74
C TYR A 444 1.21 13.58 10.59
N PHE A 445 0.67 12.46 11.10
CA PHE A 445 1.16 11.12 10.81
C PHE A 445 0.22 10.47 9.82
N VAL A 446 0.71 10.24 8.61
CA VAL A 446 -0.11 9.79 7.50
C VAL A 446 0.48 8.54 6.87
N GLY A 447 -0.31 7.49 6.71
CA GLY A 447 0.14 6.25 6.09
C GLY A 447 0.41 6.41 4.59
N ASN A 448 1.35 5.63 4.06
CA ASN A 448 1.68 5.58 2.63
C ASN A 448 0.74 4.68 1.81
N SER A 449 -0.51 4.51 2.25
CA SER A 449 -1.54 3.69 1.56
C SER A 449 -1.92 4.19 0.17
N LEU A 450 -1.71 5.48 -0.09
CA LEU A 450 -1.93 6.14 -1.37
C LEU A 450 -0.70 6.97 -1.74
N SER A 451 -0.36 6.98 -3.02
CA SER A 451 0.71 7.83 -3.55
C SER A 451 0.16 9.22 -3.87
N ILE A 452 0.56 10.22 -3.12
CA ILE A 452 0.17 11.62 -3.30
C ILE A 452 1.42 12.45 -3.58
N GLU A 453 1.41 13.14 -4.72
CA GLU A 453 2.50 14.03 -5.11
C GLU A 453 2.69 15.17 -4.12
N GLY A 454 3.94 15.44 -3.76
CA GLY A 454 4.31 16.51 -2.81
C GLY A 454 3.96 16.23 -1.34
N LEU A 455 3.39 15.07 -0.99
CA LEU A 455 3.03 14.74 0.39
C LEU A 455 4.25 14.65 1.30
N SER A 456 5.31 14.00 0.85
CA SER A 456 6.56 13.84 1.60
C SER A 456 7.37 15.14 1.74
N GLU A 457 7.04 16.16 0.97
CA GLU A 457 7.70 17.48 1.00
C GLU A 457 7.08 18.43 2.03
N GLN A 458 5.91 18.06 2.58
CA GLN A 458 5.24 18.88 3.60
C GLN A 458 6.02 18.79 4.93
N ALA A 459 6.52 19.91 5.42
CA ALA A 459 7.40 20.00 6.59
C ALA A 459 6.78 19.42 7.87
N ASN A 460 5.46 19.50 8.02
CA ASN A 460 4.72 19.01 9.19
C ASN A 460 4.06 17.65 8.99
N VAL A 461 4.36 16.96 7.88
CA VAL A 461 3.82 15.60 7.60
C VAL A 461 4.92 14.57 7.82
N GLN A 462 4.63 13.57 8.63
CA GLN A 462 5.42 12.36 8.81
C GLN A 462 4.73 11.24 8.04
N LEU A 463 5.32 10.83 6.92
CA LEU A 463 4.80 9.71 6.13
C LEU A 463 5.20 8.40 6.80
N VAL A 464 4.21 7.61 7.22
CA VAL A 464 4.40 6.32 7.89
C VAL A 464 4.41 5.22 6.88
N ASP A 465 5.42 4.35 6.94
CA ASP A 465 5.49 3.16 6.10
C ASP A 465 4.60 2.04 6.67
N LEU A 466 3.64 1.59 5.87
CA LEU A 466 2.67 0.55 6.23
C LEU A 466 3.06 -0.84 5.70
N ALA A 467 4.17 -0.96 4.99
CA ALA A 467 4.65 -2.23 4.45
C ALA A 467 4.88 -3.31 5.53
N PRO A 468 5.40 -2.99 6.74
CA PRO A 468 5.55 -3.99 7.78
C PRO A 468 4.23 -4.64 8.18
N SER A 469 3.15 -3.86 8.36
CA SER A 469 1.83 -4.41 8.71
C SER A 469 1.27 -5.32 7.61
N ILE A 470 1.48 -4.96 6.34
CA ILE A 470 1.09 -5.82 5.20
C ILE A 470 1.90 -7.10 5.22
N CYS A 471 3.21 -7.01 5.39
CA CYS A 471 4.10 -8.17 5.43
C CYS A 471 3.67 -9.15 6.53
N ASP A 472 3.44 -8.66 7.75
CA ASP A 472 3.01 -9.50 8.86
C ASP A 472 1.63 -10.16 8.62
N ALA A 473 0.75 -9.50 7.85
CA ALA A 473 -0.55 -10.06 7.49
C ALA A 473 -0.46 -11.15 6.41
N ILE A 474 0.34 -10.94 5.37
CA ILE A 474 0.48 -11.92 4.28
C ILE A 474 1.33 -13.15 4.68
N GLU A 475 2.15 -13.05 5.71
CA GLU A 475 2.93 -14.18 6.23
C GLU A 475 2.13 -15.14 7.12
N LYS A 476 0.99 -14.70 7.65
CA LYS A 476 0.02 -15.54 8.38
C LYS A 476 -0.85 -16.35 7.43
#